data_3bc16ba6b5fe9ed1f2689128133e3522
#
_entry.id   3bc16ba6b5fe9ed1f2689128133e3522
#
_cell.length_a   1.000
_cell.length_b   1.000
_cell.length_c   1.000
_cell.angle_alpha   90.00
_cell.angle_beta   90.00
_cell.angle_gamma   90.00
#
_symmetry.space_group_name_H-M   'P 1'
#
loop_
_entity.id
_entity.type
_entity.pdbx_description
1 polymer ?
#
loop_
_entity_poly.entity_id
_entity_poly.type
_entity_poly.pdbx_seq_one_letter_code
_entity_poly.pdbx_strand_id
1 'polypeptide(L)'
;MEQTFEIIAKTFMGLEPVLAKELTRLGANNVQIGRRMVSFTGDKELLYRANFQLHTAIKILKPIRHFKAKSADDVYEQIRKIDWTEYLGNDKTFAVDAVVFSEEFRHSKFVSYKVKDAIVDQFREKTGNRPNISVANPDLRLHIHVAEDHCTLSLDSSGESLHRRGYRQETMEAPLNEVLAAGMIMLTGWQGDTDFIDPMCGSGTLLIEAALIAHNMAPGLFRKEYAFEKWPDFDADLFDRIYNDCEENEKENVKCHFYGYDIDPKAVNTARRNVQAAGLSASITIEQQDFKDFKQPSEKSIIVTNPPYGERISTPDLLGTYKMIGERLKHEFTGNDAWVLSYREECFDQIGLKPSIKIPLYNGSLECEFRKYQMFDGKMKVFRSEGGQVKSDEEKRQMAEKHRFKKHRDFKQRLEEQEENEDADIRSFTFHRHDVFEERKDRRPREPRESRGSRGPKDARFSKPGKSRFERNDKRNFGKKRNRFDNDDED
;
A
#
# COMPACT_ATOMS: atom_id res chain seq x y z
N MET A 1 -3.38 -29.84 20.65
CA MET A 1 -4.13 -28.70 20.05
C MET A 1 -3.16 -27.58 19.93
N GLU A 2 -2.91 -27.07 18.72
CA GLU A 2 -2.09 -25.89 18.52
C GLU A 2 -2.73 -24.68 19.21
N GLN A 3 -1.90 -23.83 19.79
CA GLN A 3 -2.37 -22.68 20.52
C GLN A 3 -2.87 -21.61 19.52
N THR A 4 -4.16 -21.32 19.55
CA THR A 4 -4.74 -20.24 18.77
C THR A 4 -4.56 -18.90 19.47
N PHE A 5 -4.34 -17.83 18.69
CA PHE A 5 -4.15 -16.46 19.17
C PHE A 5 -4.80 -15.45 18.25
N GLU A 6 -4.92 -14.22 18.71
CA GLU A 6 -5.39 -13.11 17.90
C GLU A 6 -4.34 -12.70 16.86
N ILE A 7 -4.81 -12.38 15.64
CA ILE A 7 -4.01 -11.86 14.54
C ILE A 7 -4.74 -10.67 13.93
N ILE A 8 -3.99 -9.64 13.52
CA ILE A 8 -4.50 -8.44 12.87
C ILE A 8 -3.86 -8.31 11.50
N ALA A 9 -4.67 -8.37 10.45
CA ALA A 9 -4.24 -8.04 9.10
C ALA A 9 -4.58 -6.57 8.78
N LYS A 10 -3.58 -5.76 8.43
CA LYS A 10 -3.76 -4.37 7.99
C LYS A 10 -4.02 -4.32 6.50
N THR A 11 -4.88 -3.38 6.07
CA THR A 11 -5.19 -3.17 4.65
C THR A 11 -5.48 -1.69 4.35
N PHE A 12 -5.75 -1.35 3.09
CA PHE A 12 -6.25 -0.04 2.72
C PHE A 12 -7.74 0.10 3.05
N MET A 13 -8.14 1.35 3.29
CA MET A 13 -9.54 1.69 3.51
C MET A 13 -10.36 1.38 2.25
N GLY A 14 -11.47 0.67 2.45
CA GLY A 14 -12.34 0.16 1.38
C GLY A 14 -12.04 -1.28 0.95
N LEU A 15 -10.88 -1.85 1.33
CA LEU A 15 -10.53 -3.24 1.03
C LEU A 15 -10.78 -4.20 2.20
N GLU A 16 -11.22 -3.71 3.36
CA GLU A 16 -11.47 -4.55 4.53
C GLU A 16 -12.44 -5.71 4.26
N PRO A 17 -13.55 -5.53 3.51
CA PRO A 17 -14.45 -6.66 3.18
C PRO A 17 -13.81 -7.69 2.24
N VAL A 18 -12.89 -7.26 1.37
CA VAL A 18 -12.15 -8.16 0.47
C VAL A 18 -11.18 -9.00 1.27
N LEU A 19 -10.37 -8.37 2.12
CA LEU A 19 -9.44 -9.04 3.02
C LEU A 19 -10.15 -10.02 3.96
N ALA A 20 -11.31 -9.67 4.50
CA ALA A 20 -12.10 -10.57 5.34
C ALA A 20 -12.54 -11.84 4.59
N LYS A 21 -12.87 -11.72 3.29
CA LYS A 21 -13.20 -12.88 2.45
C LYS A 21 -11.96 -13.75 2.19
N GLU A 22 -10.80 -13.16 1.93
CA GLU A 22 -9.55 -13.91 1.77
C GLU A 22 -9.23 -14.69 3.07
N LEU A 23 -9.28 -14.04 4.23
CA LEU A 23 -9.04 -14.65 5.54
C LEU A 23 -10.02 -15.82 5.83
N THR A 24 -11.30 -15.62 5.52
CA THR A 24 -12.31 -16.68 5.67
C THR A 24 -11.99 -17.90 4.79
N ARG A 25 -11.50 -17.68 3.57
CA ARG A 25 -11.07 -18.76 2.66
C ARG A 25 -9.83 -19.50 3.18
N LEU A 26 -8.94 -18.79 3.88
CA LEU A 26 -7.78 -19.40 4.55
C LEU A 26 -8.12 -20.16 5.83
N GLY A 27 -9.39 -20.17 6.26
CA GLY A 27 -9.82 -20.87 7.47
C GLY A 27 -9.71 -20.05 8.76
N ALA A 28 -9.59 -18.74 8.66
CA ALA A 28 -9.56 -17.84 9.82
C ALA A 28 -10.87 -17.90 10.61
N ASN A 29 -10.75 -17.92 11.95
CA ASN A 29 -11.89 -17.88 12.85
C ASN A 29 -12.11 -16.46 13.41
N ASN A 30 -13.34 -16.16 13.87
CA ASN A 30 -13.69 -14.89 14.51
C ASN A 30 -13.28 -13.65 13.70
N VAL A 31 -13.46 -13.69 12.37
CA VAL A 31 -13.09 -12.61 11.46
C VAL A 31 -13.94 -11.37 11.73
N GLN A 32 -13.32 -10.26 12.12
CA GLN A 32 -13.98 -9.00 12.44
C GLN A 32 -13.37 -7.85 11.64
N ILE A 33 -14.22 -7.13 10.92
CA ILE A 33 -13.81 -5.97 10.12
C ILE A 33 -13.68 -4.75 11.02
N GLY A 34 -12.50 -4.13 11.02
CA GLY A 34 -12.21 -2.85 11.66
C GLY A 34 -11.83 -1.78 10.63
N ARG A 35 -11.44 -0.60 11.07
CA ARG A 35 -10.99 0.48 10.18
C ARG A 35 -9.55 0.20 9.69
N ARG A 36 -9.37 0.00 8.38
CA ARG A 36 -8.09 -0.34 7.72
C ARG A 36 -7.43 -1.60 8.29
N MET A 37 -8.22 -2.52 8.81
CA MET A 37 -7.77 -3.77 9.39
C MET A 37 -8.88 -4.82 9.43
N VAL A 38 -8.47 -6.07 9.55
CA VAL A 38 -9.34 -7.19 9.92
C VAL A 38 -8.65 -7.95 11.03
N SER A 39 -9.31 -8.17 12.17
CA SER A 39 -8.85 -9.05 13.23
C SER A 39 -9.46 -10.42 13.08
N PHE A 40 -8.73 -11.44 13.46
CA PHE A 40 -9.16 -12.83 13.39
C PHE A 40 -8.37 -13.70 14.39
N THR A 41 -8.81 -14.94 14.58
CA THR A 41 -8.14 -15.91 15.43
C THR A 41 -7.60 -17.05 14.58
N GLY A 42 -6.38 -17.47 14.85
CA GLY A 42 -5.71 -18.58 14.19
C GLY A 42 -4.50 -19.08 14.95
N ASP A 43 -3.82 -20.04 14.38
CA ASP A 43 -2.58 -20.64 14.87
C ASP A 43 -1.34 -20.10 14.13
N LYS A 44 -0.21 -20.71 14.35
CA LYS A 44 1.06 -20.36 13.69
C LYS A 44 0.99 -20.59 12.18
N GLU A 45 0.37 -21.69 11.75
CA GLU A 45 0.20 -21.98 10.33
C GLU A 45 -0.61 -20.90 9.63
N LEU A 46 -1.73 -20.47 10.21
CA LEU A 46 -2.55 -19.42 9.64
C LEU A 46 -1.82 -18.06 9.62
N LEU A 47 -0.98 -17.76 10.62
CA LEU A 47 -0.13 -16.57 10.61
C LEU A 47 0.83 -16.58 9.40
N TYR A 48 1.48 -17.72 9.13
CA TYR A 48 2.40 -17.88 8.01
C TYR A 48 1.65 -17.80 6.67
N ARG A 49 0.54 -18.54 6.53
CA ARG A 49 -0.31 -18.50 5.34
C ARG A 49 -0.85 -17.09 5.07
N ALA A 50 -1.24 -16.34 6.09
CA ALA A 50 -1.72 -14.97 5.95
C ALA A 50 -0.64 -14.03 5.40
N ASN A 51 0.61 -14.16 5.83
CA ASN A 51 1.73 -13.39 5.27
C ASN A 51 2.03 -13.79 3.81
N PHE A 52 1.91 -15.08 3.49
CA PHE A 52 2.36 -15.63 2.22
C PHE A 52 1.30 -15.53 1.12
N GLN A 53 0.02 -15.76 1.43
CA GLN A 53 -1.04 -15.97 0.45
C GLN A 53 -1.98 -14.76 0.27
N LEU A 54 -2.07 -13.84 1.24
CA LEU A 54 -3.02 -12.72 1.14
C LEU A 54 -2.58 -11.69 0.11
N HIS A 55 -3.43 -11.42 -0.86
CA HIS A 55 -3.22 -10.39 -1.87
C HIS A 55 -3.51 -8.97 -1.35
N THR A 56 -4.48 -8.84 -0.43
CA THR A 56 -4.98 -7.52 0.01
C THR A 56 -4.50 -7.09 1.39
N ALA A 57 -3.57 -7.83 2.01
CA ALA A 57 -2.93 -7.44 3.25
C ALA A 57 -1.67 -6.59 3.02
N ILE A 58 -1.47 -5.58 3.87
CA ILE A 58 -0.26 -4.74 3.92
C ILE A 58 0.72 -5.25 4.97
N LYS A 59 0.20 -5.70 6.11
CA LYS A 59 0.96 -6.24 7.24
C LYS A 59 0.11 -7.20 8.05
N ILE A 60 0.75 -8.21 8.62
CA ILE A 60 0.17 -9.14 9.58
C ILE A 60 0.84 -8.92 10.93
N LEU A 61 0.05 -8.68 11.94
CA LEU A 61 0.49 -8.36 13.29
C LEU A 61 -0.02 -9.43 14.26
N LYS A 62 0.84 -9.87 15.19
CA LYS A 62 0.48 -10.75 16.31
C LYS A 62 0.42 -9.92 17.59
N PRO A 63 -0.78 -9.53 18.09
CA PRO A 63 -0.92 -8.86 19.38
C PRO A 63 -0.33 -9.72 20.51
N ILE A 64 0.49 -9.09 21.36
CA ILE A 64 1.07 -9.74 22.56
C ILE A 64 0.57 -9.09 23.85
N ARG A 65 0.08 -7.85 23.76
CA ARG A 65 -0.44 -7.15 24.95
C ARG A 65 -1.48 -6.11 24.57
N HIS A 66 -2.63 -6.14 25.25
CA HIS A 66 -3.62 -5.08 25.28
C HIS A 66 -3.59 -4.41 26.66
N PHE A 67 -3.58 -3.10 26.71
CA PHE A 67 -3.57 -2.34 27.97
C PHE A 67 -4.16 -0.95 27.77
N LYS A 68 -4.45 -0.29 28.90
CA LYS A 68 -4.84 1.11 28.92
C LYS A 68 -3.68 1.97 29.40
N ALA A 69 -3.48 3.11 28.77
CA ALA A 69 -2.50 4.11 29.15
C ALA A 69 -3.06 5.50 28.86
N LYS A 70 -2.84 6.43 29.79
CA LYS A 70 -3.21 7.84 29.65
C LYS A 70 -1.99 8.74 29.47
N SER A 71 -0.81 8.19 29.65
CA SER A 71 0.45 8.87 29.48
C SER A 71 1.51 7.96 28.87
N ALA A 72 2.55 8.56 28.35
CA ALA A 72 3.70 7.80 27.82
C ALA A 72 4.45 7.03 28.92
N ASP A 73 4.37 7.49 30.17
CA ASP A 73 4.95 6.79 31.32
C ASP A 73 4.12 5.55 31.67
N ASP A 74 2.78 5.62 31.57
CA ASP A 74 1.95 4.41 31.69
C ASP A 74 2.32 3.36 30.62
N VAL A 75 2.58 3.81 29.36
CA VAL A 75 3.05 2.90 28.32
C VAL A 75 4.35 2.23 28.74
N TYR A 76 5.35 3.01 29.20
CA TYR A 76 6.63 2.49 29.67
C TYR A 76 6.44 1.42 30.76
N GLU A 77 5.63 1.70 31.79
CA GLU A 77 5.35 0.76 32.89
C GLU A 77 4.65 -0.53 32.41
N GLN A 78 3.72 -0.44 31.45
CA GLN A 78 3.07 -1.65 30.93
C GLN A 78 4.02 -2.50 30.07
N ILE A 79 4.89 -1.88 29.29
CA ILE A 79 5.88 -2.56 28.45
C ILE A 79 6.94 -3.26 29.32
N ARG A 80 7.34 -2.68 30.44
CA ARG A 80 8.27 -3.31 31.38
C ARG A 80 7.76 -4.58 32.05
N LYS A 81 6.44 -4.80 32.08
CA LYS A 81 5.83 -6.02 32.64
C LYS A 81 5.95 -7.26 31.73
N ILE A 82 6.37 -7.06 30.49
CA ILE A 82 6.58 -8.14 29.53
C ILE A 82 7.99 -8.68 29.71
N ASP A 83 8.18 -9.97 29.73
CA ASP A 83 9.53 -10.55 29.70
C ASP A 83 10.09 -10.55 28.28
N TRP A 84 10.91 -9.56 27.99
CA TRP A 84 11.47 -9.37 26.65
C TRP A 84 12.52 -10.42 26.29
N THR A 85 13.06 -11.19 27.25
CA THR A 85 14.02 -12.25 26.99
C THR A 85 13.40 -13.44 26.26
N GLU A 86 12.07 -13.56 26.28
CA GLU A 86 11.32 -14.55 25.50
C GLU A 86 11.28 -14.23 23.99
N TYR A 87 11.45 -12.96 23.63
CA TYR A 87 11.32 -12.47 22.26
C TYR A 87 12.63 -12.05 21.63
N LEU A 88 13.62 -11.66 22.42
CA LEU A 88 14.82 -10.98 21.92
C LEU A 88 16.05 -11.34 22.77
N GLY A 89 17.19 -11.61 22.12
CA GLY A 89 18.48 -11.77 22.76
C GLY A 89 19.26 -10.45 22.85
N ASN A 90 20.31 -10.40 23.71
CA ASN A 90 21.19 -9.22 23.84
C ASN A 90 21.96 -8.88 22.56
N ASP A 91 22.24 -9.86 21.73
CA ASP A 91 22.98 -9.79 20.47
C ASP A 91 22.10 -9.38 19.29
N LYS A 92 20.80 -9.32 19.50
CA LYS A 92 19.79 -9.04 18.49
C LYS A 92 19.43 -7.57 18.41
N THR A 93 18.79 -7.22 17.31
CA THR A 93 18.33 -5.86 17.02
C THR A 93 16.82 -5.78 17.01
N PHE A 94 16.25 -4.61 17.36
CA PHE A 94 14.83 -4.42 17.28
C PHE A 94 14.46 -3.00 16.78
N ALA A 95 13.21 -2.85 16.36
CA ALA A 95 12.61 -1.57 16.02
C ALA A 95 11.18 -1.48 16.55
N VAL A 96 10.69 -0.27 16.76
CA VAL A 96 9.34 0.01 17.24
C VAL A 96 8.67 1.01 16.31
N ASP A 97 7.63 0.60 15.63
CA ASP A 97 6.72 1.45 14.87
C ASP A 97 5.51 1.82 15.74
N ALA A 98 5.10 3.07 15.74
CA ALA A 98 3.97 3.54 16.52
C ALA A 98 2.95 4.25 15.63
N VAL A 99 1.67 3.93 15.83
CA VAL A 99 0.53 4.62 15.22
C VAL A 99 -0.37 5.09 16.35
N VAL A 100 -0.68 6.39 16.36
CA VAL A 100 -1.41 7.03 17.45
C VAL A 100 -2.60 7.79 16.90
N PHE A 101 -3.77 7.53 17.48
CA PHE A 101 -5.02 8.26 17.30
C PHE A 101 -5.56 8.59 18.71
N SER A 102 -5.11 9.69 19.29
CA SER A 102 -5.45 10.07 20.65
C SER A 102 -5.20 11.56 20.86
N GLU A 103 -6.04 12.20 21.63
CA GLU A 103 -5.84 13.59 22.07
C GLU A 103 -4.71 13.70 23.09
N GLU A 104 -4.48 12.66 23.90
CA GLU A 104 -3.47 12.62 24.96
C GLU A 104 -2.05 12.34 24.44
N PHE A 105 -1.96 11.52 23.40
CA PHE A 105 -0.68 11.11 22.79
C PHE A 105 -0.43 11.89 21.49
N ARG A 106 0.18 13.06 21.59
CA ARG A 106 0.37 13.96 20.43
C ARG A 106 1.44 13.50 19.42
N HIS A 107 2.38 12.65 19.83
CA HIS A 107 3.53 12.28 19.00
C HIS A 107 3.81 10.77 19.00
N SER A 108 3.57 10.10 17.89
CA SER A 108 3.83 8.66 17.73
C SER A 108 5.30 8.29 18.00
N LYS A 109 6.27 9.13 17.59
CA LYS A 109 7.69 8.93 17.87
C LYS A 109 8.00 8.89 19.36
N PHE A 110 7.32 9.71 20.16
CA PHE A 110 7.55 9.72 21.61
C PHE A 110 7.07 8.39 22.23
N VAL A 111 5.92 7.87 21.80
CA VAL A 111 5.42 6.56 22.24
C VAL A 111 6.39 5.44 21.85
N SER A 112 6.90 5.44 20.61
CA SER A 112 7.88 4.43 20.18
C SER A 112 9.17 4.49 20.99
N TYR A 113 9.63 5.68 21.38
CA TYR A 113 10.81 5.83 22.23
C TYR A 113 10.57 5.29 23.65
N LYS A 114 9.40 5.52 24.24
CA LYS A 114 9.07 4.98 25.57
C LYS A 114 9.00 3.44 25.56
N VAL A 115 8.45 2.85 24.51
CA VAL A 115 8.48 1.38 24.34
C VAL A 115 9.93 0.90 24.24
N LYS A 116 10.74 1.54 23.42
CA LYS A 116 12.16 1.22 23.26
C LYS A 116 12.91 1.33 24.59
N ASP A 117 12.72 2.42 25.33
CA ASP A 117 13.42 2.67 26.60
C ASP A 117 13.03 1.61 27.64
N ALA A 118 11.74 1.24 27.74
CA ALA A 118 11.27 0.19 28.64
C ALA A 118 11.94 -1.17 28.36
N ILE A 119 12.11 -1.53 27.09
CA ILE A 119 12.79 -2.77 26.67
C ILE A 119 14.27 -2.71 27.04
N VAL A 120 14.95 -1.63 26.66
CA VAL A 120 16.40 -1.44 26.90
C VAL A 120 16.72 -1.45 28.41
N ASP A 121 15.92 -0.78 29.22
CA ASP A 121 16.15 -0.71 30.67
C ASP A 121 15.91 -2.06 31.34
N GLN A 122 14.89 -2.85 30.90
CA GLN A 122 14.72 -4.20 31.41
C GLN A 122 15.93 -5.10 31.10
N PHE A 123 16.48 -5.03 29.88
CA PHE A 123 17.67 -5.79 29.53
C PHE A 123 18.90 -5.37 30.35
N ARG A 124 19.09 -4.06 30.53
CA ARG A 124 20.20 -3.54 31.35
C ARG A 124 20.13 -4.05 32.80
N GLU A 125 18.93 -4.06 33.38
CA GLU A 125 18.75 -4.55 34.76
C GLU A 125 18.96 -6.07 34.87
N LYS A 126 18.44 -6.84 33.89
CA LYS A 126 18.55 -8.31 33.95
C LYS A 126 19.93 -8.84 33.56
N THR A 127 20.60 -8.20 32.61
CA THR A 127 21.78 -8.77 31.94
C THR A 127 23.03 -7.87 31.98
N GLY A 128 22.90 -6.61 32.39
CA GLY A 128 23.96 -5.59 32.31
C GLY A 128 24.19 -5.05 30.89
N ASN A 129 23.58 -5.63 29.87
CA ASN A 129 23.72 -5.27 28.46
C ASN A 129 22.40 -4.77 27.89
N ARG A 130 22.41 -4.33 26.64
CA ARG A 130 21.19 -3.91 25.93
C ARG A 130 21.20 -4.39 24.48
N PRO A 131 20.04 -4.75 23.91
CA PRO A 131 19.91 -4.97 22.49
C PRO A 131 20.07 -3.67 21.69
N ASN A 132 20.51 -3.78 20.45
CA ASN A 132 20.70 -2.64 19.56
C ASN A 132 19.42 -2.31 18.78
N ILE A 133 19.34 -1.07 18.27
CA ILE A 133 18.26 -0.62 17.40
C ILE A 133 18.71 -0.72 15.94
N SER A 134 17.88 -1.36 15.12
CA SER A 134 18.02 -1.37 13.65
C SER A 134 16.67 -1.04 13.04
N VAL A 135 16.54 0.12 12.39
CA VAL A 135 15.28 0.54 11.79
C VAL A 135 15.02 -0.15 10.46
N ALA A 136 16.09 -0.36 9.68
CA ALA A 136 15.97 -0.90 8.33
C ALA A 136 15.63 -2.40 8.31
N ASN A 137 16.43 -3.22 9.01
CA ASN A 137 16.25 -4.67 9.06
C ASN A 137 16.50 -5.18 10.49
N PRO A 138 15.53 -4.99 11.41
CA PRO A 138 15.62 -5.51 12.77
C PRO A 138 15.37 -7.02 12.81
N ASP A 139 15.91 -7.68 13.85
CA ASP A 139 15.56 -9.07 14.16
C ASP A 139 14.13 -9.16 14.73
N LEU A 140 13.72 -8.15 15.51
CA LEU A 140 12.36 -8.06 16.05
C LEU A 140 11.76 -6.69 15.71
N ARG A 141 10.65 -6.69 14.97
CA ARG A 141 9.87 -5.49 14.70
C ARG A 141 8.60 -5.49 15.54
N LEU A 142 8.43 -4.42 16.30
CA LEU A 142 7.27 -4.20 17.14
C LEU A 142 6.38 -3.10 16.56
N HIS A 143 5.08 -3.26 16.75
CA HIS A 143 4.09 -2.27 16.35
C HIS A 143 3.20 -1.93 17.56
N ILE A 144 3.20 -0.68 18.00
CA ILE A 144 2.26 -0.20 19.01
C ILE A 144 1.20 0.66 18.35
N HIS A 145 -0.04 0.31 18.60
CA HIS A 145 -1.22 1.09 18.18
C HIS A 145 -1.91 1.67 19.40
N VAL A 146 -2.12 2.98 19.39
CA VAL A 146 -2.84 3.70 20.43
C VAL A 146 -4.11 4.29 19.82
N ALA A 147 -5.26 3.91 20.36
CA ALA A 147 -6.57 4.46 20.01
C ALA A 147 -7.18 5.01 21.30
N GLU A 148 -7.21 6.32 21.43
CA GLU A 148 -7.51 7.03 22.65
C GLU A 148 -6.63 6.54 23.83
N ASP A 149 -7.19 5.89 24.85
CA ASP A 149 -6.48 5.28 25.98
C ASP A 149 -6.16 3.79 25.78
N HIS A 150 -6.59 3.18 24.68
CA HIS A 150 -6.40 1.76 24.41
C HIS A 150 -5.13 1.53 23.58
N CYS A 151 -4.21 0.76 24.13
CA CYS A 151 -2.94 0.42 23.51
C CYS A 151 -2.90 -1.07 23.16
N THR A 152 -2.47 -1.37 21.94
CA THR A 152 -2.19 -2.73 21.46
C THR A 152 -0.73 -2.81 21.03
N LEU A 153 0.05 -3.64 21.71
CA LEU A 153 1.41 -3.97 21.31
C LEU A 153 1.41 -5.28 20.56
N SER A 154 2.02 -5.29 19.38
CA SER A 154 2.06 -6.47 18.50
C SER A 154 3.46 -6.73 17.99
N LEU A 155 3.76 -7.99 17.70
CA LEU A 155 4.88 -8.39 16.85
C LEU A 155 4.46 -8.17 15.37
N ASP A 156 5.31 -7.53 14.58
CA ASP A 156 5.13 -7.42 13.14
C ASP A 156 5.74 -8.67 12.48
N SER A 157 4.88 -9.58 12.00
CA SER A 157 5.33 -10.83 11.37
C SER A 157 5.77 -10.65 9.92
N SER A 158 5.35 -9.57 9.27
CA SER A 158 5.63 -9.34 7.85
C SER A 158 7.01 -8.71 7.60
N GLY A 159 7.45 -7.80 8.48
CA GLY A 159 8.67 -7.01 8.30
C GLY A 159 8.47 -5.91 7.28
N GLU A 160 9.02 -6.06 6.08
CA GLU A 160 8.72 -5.16 4.98
C GLU A 160 7.24 -5.28 4.58
N SER A 161 6.64 -4.17 4.14
CA SER A 161 5.21 -4.17 3.77
C SER A 161 4.92 -5.18 2.65
N LEU A 162 3.83 -5.95 2.79
CA LEU A 162 3.48 -7.04 1.89
C LEU A 162 3.14 -6.59 0.46
N HIS A 163 2.86 -5.30 0.22
CA HIS A 163 2.71 -4.78 -1.14
C HIS A 163 4.01 -4.90 -1.94
N ARG A 164 5.16 -4.87 -1.28
CA ARG A 164 6.44 -5.12 -1.93
C ARG A 164 6.62 -6.61 -2.18
N ARG A 165 5.98 -7.09 -3.26
CA ARG A 165 5.98 -8.52 -3.61
C ARG A 165 7.39 -9.04 -3.90
N GLY A 166 8.19 -8.25 -4.61
CA GLY A 166 9.54 -8.62 -5.06
C GLY A 166 9.69 -8.67 -6.59
N TYR A 167 8.61 -8.84 -7.34
CA TYR A 167 8.66 -8.88 -8.81
C TYR A 167 8.96 -7.52 -9.46
N ARG A 168 8.70 -6.41 -8.77
CA ARG A 168 8.92 -5.06 -9.32
C ARG A 168 10.40 -4.74 -9.37
N GLN A 169 10.99 -4.78 -10.55
CA GLN A 169 12.40 -4.46 -10.79
C GLN A 169 12.60 -2.95 -11.01
N GLU A 170 11.66 -2.31 -11.69
CA GLU A 170 11.70 -0.89 -11.98
C GLU A 170 10.36 -0.23 -11.65
N THR A 171 10.42 1.04 -11.28
CA THR A 171 9.24 1.86 -10.98
C THR A 171 9.13 3.00 -11.96
N MET A 172 7.92 3.28 -12.41
CA MET A 172 7.55 4.55 -13.06
C MET A 172 7.23 5.60 -11.98
N GLU A 173 7.06 6.85 -12.40
CA GLU A 173 6.46 7.87 -11.52
C GLU A 173 5.08 7.42 -11.07
N ALA A 174 4.86 7.36 -9.75
CA ALA A 174 3.58 7.02 -9.13
C ALA A 174 2.95 5.66 -9.53
N PRO A 175 3.65 4.53 -9.36
CA PRO A 175 3.08 3.22 -9.67
C PRO A 175 1.88 2.92 -8.76
N LEU A 176 0.88 2.21 -9.31
CA LEU A 176 -0.22 1.68 -8.50
C LEU A 176 0.34 0.70 -7.46
N ASN A 177 -0.17 0.79 -6.23
CA ASN A 177 0.22 -0.14 -5.16
C ASN A 177 -0.36 -1.54 -5.45
N GLU A 178 0.43 -2.58 -5.25
CA GLU A 178 0.08 -3.98 -5.57
C GLU A 178 -1.13 -4.47 -4.78
N VAL A 179 -1.21 -4.15 -3.49
CA VAL A 179 -2.37 -4.48 -2.64
C VAL A 179 -3.65 -3.78 -3.12
N LEU A 180 -3.53 -2.52 -3.55
CA LEU A 180 -4.66 -1.79 -4.11
C LEU A 180 -5.08 -2.40 -5.46
N ALA A 181 -4.13 -2.74 -6.32
CA ALA A 181 -4.40 -3.38 -7.61
C ALA A 181 -5.12 -4.71 -7.43
N ALA A 182 -4.61 -5.60 -6.57
CA ALA A 182 -5.26 -6.87 -6.25
C ALA A 182 -6.67 -6.66 -5.69
N GLY A 183 -6.83 -5.70 -4.77
CA GLY A 183 -8.13 -5.33 -4.21
C GLY A 183 -9.11 -4.82 -5.26
N MET A 184 -8.67 -3.99 -6.19
CA MET A 184 -9.48 -3.52 -7.32
C MET A 184 -9.97 -4.71 -8.16
N ILE A 185 -9.08 -5.63 -8.53
CA ILE A 185 -9.44 -6.82 -9.32
C ILE A 185 -10.47 -7.67 -8.58
N MET A 186 -10.26 -7.98 -7.31
CA MET A 186 -11.19 -8.77 -6.49
C MET A 186 -12.56 -8.08 -6.31
N LEU A 187 -12.58 -6.74 -6.24
CA LEU A 187 -13.84 -5.96 -6.17
C LEU A 187 -14.66 -6.02 -7.45
N THR A 188 -14.04 -6.29 -8.59
CA THR A 188 -14.78 -6.50 -9.86
C THR A 188 -15.62 -7.77 -9.85
N GLY A 189 -15.22 -8.76 -9.03
CA GLY A 189 -15.79 -10.11 -9.01
C GLY A 189 -15.24 -11.04 -10.11
N TRP A 190 -14.27 -10.57 -10.92
CA TRP A 190 -13.62 -11.39 -11.94
C TRP A 190 -12.82 -12.55 -11.31
N GLN A 191 -12.85 -13.71 -11.95
CA GLN A 191 -12.26 -14.97 -11.43
C GLN A 191 -11.34 -15.66 -12.47
N GLY A 192 -10.90 -14.95 -13.50
CA GLY A 192 -10.12 -15.56 -14.60
C GLY A 192 -11.00 -16.26 -15.65
N ASP A 193 -12.26 -15.88 -15.74
CA ASP A 193 -13.26 -16.47 -16.65
C ASP A 193 -13.32 -15.79 -18.02
N THR A 194 -12.76 -14.60 -18.14
CA THR A 194 -12.66 -13.81 -19.37
C THR A 194 -11.28 -13.16 -19.45
N ASP A 195 -10.90 -12.70 -20.64
CA ASP A 195 -9.66 -11.96 -20.81
C ASP A 195 -9.63 -10.67 -19.98
N PHE A 196 -8.43 -10.27 -19.55
CA PHE A 196 -8.20 -9.09 -18.74
C PHE A 196 -7.40 -8.04 -19.51
N ILE A 197 -7.90 -6.83 -19.58
CA ILE A 197 -7.31 -5.74 -20.37
C ILE A 197 -7.03 -4.53 -19.50
N ASP A 198 -5.79 -4.03 -19.55
CA ASP A 198 -5.40 -2.70 -19.03
C ASP A 198 -4.81 -1.87 -20.18
N PRO A 199 -5.61 -0.96 -20.79
CA PRO A 199 -5.18 -0.19 -21.94
C PRO A 199 -4.26 0.99 -21.62
N MET A 200 -3.94 1.24 -20.35
CA MET A 200 -3.01 2.26 -19.84
C MET A 200 -2.19 1.67 -18.70
N CYS A 201 -1.48 0.57 -19.00
CA CYS A 201 -0.96 -0.35 -17.99
C CYS A 201 0.22 0.19 -17.17
N GLY A 202 0.86 1.27 -17.59
CA GLY A 202 2.01 1.82 -16.88
C GLY A 202 3.09 0.76 -16.67
N SER A 203 3.39 0.45 -15.41
CA SER A 203 4.38 -0.59 -15.03
C SER A 203 3.83 -2.02 -14.99
N GLY A 204 2.59 -2.26 -15.45
CA GLY A 204 1.97 -3.57 -15.56
C GLY A 204 1.37 -4.14 -14.27
N THR A 205 1.22 -3.34 -13.22
CA THR A 205 0.82 -3.84 -11.88
C THR A 205 -0.55 -4.53 -11.89
N LEU A 206 -1.58 -3.96 -12.53
CA LEU A 206 -2.92 -4.58 -12.62
C LEU A 206 -2.86 -5.93 -13.34
N LEU A 207 -2.10 -6.03 -14.41
CA LEU A 207 -1.97 -7.26 -15.19
C LEU A 207 -1.27 -8.37 -14.40
N ILE A 208 -0.17 -8.03 -13.71
CA ILE A 208 0.58 -8.99 -12.89
C ILE A 208 -0.31 -9.48 -11.74
N GLU A 209 -0.94 -8.59 -10.96
CA GLU A 209 -1.81 -9.00 -9.84
C GLU A 209 -3.05 -9.79 -10.35
N ALA A 210 -3.59 -9.46 -11.55
CA ALA A 210 -4.67 -10.25 -12.15
C ALA A 210 -4.19 -11.65 -12.54
N ALA A 211 -3.01 -11.78 -13.12
CA ALA A 211 -2.44 -13.07 -13.47
C ALA A 211 -2.13 -13.90 -12.21
N LEU A 212 -1.56 -13.31 -11.15
CA LEU A 212 -1.35 -14.01 -9.87
C LEU A 212 -2.65 -14.58 -9.32
N ILE A 213 -3.75 -13.79 -9.34
CA ILE A 213 -5.07 -14.23 -8.89
C ILE A 213 -5.63 -15.37 -9.76
N ALA A 214 -5.53 -15.24 -11.08
CA ALA A 214 -6.06 -16.26 -12.00
C ALA A 214 -5.30 -17.58 -11.93
N HIS A 215 -3.96 -17.49 -11.87
CA HIS A 215 -3.07 -18.65 -11.71
C HIS A 215 -3.06 -19.22 -10.29
N ASN A 216 -3.75 -18.61 -9.33
CA ASN A 216 -3.71 -18.97 -7.91
C ASN A 216 -2.28 -18.93 -7.31
N MET A 217 -1.45 -18.03 -7.80
CA MET A 217 -0.08 -17.84 -7.34
C MET A 217 -0.06 -16.98 -6.06
N ALA A 218 0.61 -17.46 -5.03
CA ALA A 218 0.74 -16.70 -3.79
C ALA A 218 1.66 -15.49 -3.97
N PRO A 219 1.26 -14.26 -3.53
CA PRO A 219 2.12 -13.08 -3.67
C PRO A 219 3.44 -13.21 -2.91
N GLY A 220 3.52 -14.11 -1.94
CA GLY A 220 4.69 -14.39 -1.13
C GLY A 220 5.84 -15.08 -1.86
N LEU A 221 5.59 -15.75 -2.99
CA LEU A 221 6.59 -16.47 -3.79
C LEU A 221 7.76 -15.58 -4.24
N PHE A 222 7.54 -14.29 -4.41
CA PHE A 222 8.55 -13.35 -4.86
C PHE A 222 9.31 -12.68 -3.73
N ARG A 223 8.93 -12.90 -2.47
CA ARG A 223 9.56 -12.27 -1.31
C ARG A 223 10.79 -13.05 -0.86
N LYS A 224 11.77 -12.30 -0.34
CA LYS A 224 13.04 -12.88 0.11
C LYS A 224 12.98 -13.35 1.56
N GLU A 225 12.24 -12.64 2.41
CA GLU A 225 12.18 -12.90 3.85
C GLU A 225 10.91 -12.31 4.49
N TYR A 226 10.54 -12.84 5.63
CA TYR A 226 9.53 -12.32 6.54
C TYR A 226 10.13 -12.09 7.92
N ALA A 227 9.57 -11.16 8.71
CA ALA A 227 10.08 -10.90 10.05
C ALA A 227 9.88 -12.10 11.00
N PHE A 228 8.83 -12.91 10.82
CA PHE A 228 8.58 -14.10 11.65
C PHE A 228 9.67 -15.16 11.50
N GLU A 229 10.43 -15.20 10.41
CA GLU A 229 11.54 -16.14 10.21
C GLU A 229 12.71 -15.91 11.20
N LYS A 230 12.78 -14.70 11.79
CA LYS A 230 13.78 -14.34 12.79
C LYS A 230 13.31 -14.56 14.24
N TRP A 231 12.06 -14.99 14.43
CA TRP A 231 11.51 -15.22 15.75
C TRP A 231 12.06 -16.51 16.37
N PRO A 232 12.24 -16.55 17.71
CA PRO A 232 12.80 -17.74 18.37
C PRO A 232 11.97 -19.03 18.17
N ASP A 233 10.68 -18.87 17.91
CA ASP A 233 9.73 -19.96 17.71
C ASP A 233 9.40 -20.24 16.23
N PHE A 234 10.23 -19.77 15.30
CA PHE A 234 10.06 -20.03 13.87
C PHE A 234 10.13 -21.53 13.57
N ASP A 235 9.16 -22.00 12.81
CA ASP A 235 9.03 -23.39 12.36
C ASP A 235 9.29 -23.45 10.84
N ALA A 236 10.53 -23.78 10.48
CA ALA A 236 10.97 -23.83 9.10
C ALA A 236 10.26 -24.94 8.30
N ASP A 237 10.08 -26.12 8.92
CA ASP A 237 9.42 -27.26 8.26
C ASP A 237 7.94 -26.95 7.95
N LEU A 238 7.27 -26.23 8.84
CA LEU A 238 5.91 -25.75 8.60
C LEU A 238 5.87 -24.74 7.45
N PHE A 239 6.83 -23.81 7.42
CA PHE A 239 6.87 -22.79 6.38
C PHE A 239 7.20 -23.40 5.01
N ASP A 240 8.12 -24.36 4.95
CA ASP A 240 8.45 -25.10 3.72
C ASP A 240 7.24 -25.89 3.19
N ARG A 241 6.44 -26.50 4.07
CA ARG A 241 5.17 -27.14 3.65
C ARG A 241 4.20 -26.15 3.06
N ILE A 242 4.05 -24.97 3.66
CA ILE A 242 3.17 -23.91 3.12
C ILE A 242 3.63 -23.43 1.75
N TYR A 243 4.94 -23.29 1.57
CA TYR A 243 5.54 -22.90 0.30
C TYR A 243 5.22 -23.94 -0.78
N ASN A 244 5.51 -25.21 -0.52
CA ASN A 244 5.26 -26.31 -1.45
C ASN A 244 3.76 -26.47 -1.76
N ASP A 245 2.89 -26.38 -0.74
CA ASP A 245 1.43 -26.38 -0.94
C ASP A 245 0.97 -25.28 -1.91
N CYS A 246 1.60 -24.09 -1.86
CA CYS A 246 1.25 -23.00 -2.74
C CYS A 246 1.72 -23.25 -4.17
N GLU A 247 2.94 -23.76 -4.37
CA GLU A 247 3.46 -24.13 -5.70
C GLU A 247 2.61 -25.25 -6.32
N GLU A 248 2.28 -26.30 -5.58
CA GLU A 248 1.45 -27.42 -6.06
C GLU A 248 0.01 -27.01 -6.44
N ASN A 249 -0.52 -25.95 -5.82
CA ASN A 249 -1.85 -25.45 -6.10
C ASN A 249 -1.88 -24.35 -7.18
N GLU A 250 -0.75 -23.99 -7.76
CA GLU A 250 -0.71 -23.09 -8.91
C GLU A 250 -1.42 -23.71 -10.12
N LYS A 251 -2.13 -22.87 -10.84
CA LYS A 251 -2.80 -23.27 -12.08
C LYS A 251 -1.88 -22.94 -13.25
N GLU A 252 -1.19 -23.94 -13.80
CA GLU A 252 -0.34 -23.76 -14.98
C GLU A 252 -1.12 -23.18 -16.16
N ASN A 253 -2.32 -23.71 -16.41
CA ASN A 253 -3.16 -23.32 -17.55
C ASN A 253 -4.42 -22.57 -17.08
N VAL A 254 -4.48 -21.28 -17.37
CA VAL A 254 -5.68 -20.46 -17.24
C VAL A 254 -6.31 -20.25 -18.62
N LYS A 255 -7.63 -20.06 -18.64
CA LYS A 255 -8.38 -19.90 -19.93
C LYS A 255 -8.35 -18.47 -20.46
N CYS A 256 -7.90 -17.52 -19.64
CA CYS A 256 -7.87 -16.09 -19.96
C CYS A 256 -6.47 -15.64 -20.35
N HIS A 257 -6.39 -14.62 -21.21
CA HIS A 257 -5.17 -13.88 -21.53
C HIS A 257 -5.21 -12.50 -20.90
N PHE A 258 -4.02 -11.93 -20.69
CA PHE A 258 -3.83 -10.61 -20.09
C PHE A 258 -3.18 -9.69 -21.11
N TYR A 259 -3.87 -8.59 -21.45
CA TYR A 259 -3.40 -7.64 -22.46
C TYR A 259 -3.15 -6.29 -21.83
N GLY A 260 -1.92 -5.81 -21.93
CA GLY A 260 -1.48 -4.51 -21.46
C GLY A 260 -1.00 -3.63 -22.60
N TYR A 261 -1.45 -2.37 -22.59
CA TYR A 261 -1.04 -1.38 -23.57
C TYR A 261 -0.66 -0.09 -22.85
N ASP A 262 0.30 0.60 -23.41
CA ASP A 262 0.65 1.96 -22.99
C ASP A 262 1.22 2.73 -24.18
N ILE A 263 0.98 4.02 -24.22
CA ILE A 263 1.53 4.89 -25.27
C ILE A 263 3.02 5.19 -25.04
N ASP A 264 3.46 5.19 -23.78
CA ASP A 264 4.86 5.47 -23.40
C ASP A 264 5.73 4.21 -23.56
N PRO A 265 6.72 4.22 -24.47
CA PRO A 265 7.63 3.09 -24.65
C PRO A 265 8.44 2.75 -23.39
N LYS A 266 8.66 3.72 -22.48
CA LYS A 266 9.34 3.46 -21.20
C LYS A 266 8.44 2.64 -20.28
N ALA A 267 7.14 2.98 -20.21
CA ALA A 267 6.15 2.23 -19.44
C ALA A 267 6.05 0.79 -19.95
N VAL A 268 5.96 0.60 -21.27
CA VAL A 268 5.93 -0.72 -21.91
C VAL A 268 7.17 -1.56 -21.56
N ASN A 269 8.36 -0.98 -21.65
CA ASN A 269 9.60 -1.69 -21.32
C ASN A 269 9.67 -2.03 -19.82
N THR A 270 9.24 -1.13 -18.94
CA THR A 270 9.17 -1.39 -17.50
C THR A 270 8.16 -2.49 -17.19
N ALA A 271 6.97 -2.46 -17.81
CA ALA A 271 5.96 -3.50 -17.65
C ALA A 271 6.49 -4.88 -18.08
N ARG A 272 7.14 -4.97 -19.25
CA ARG A 272 7.74 -6.23 -19.74
C ARG A 272 8.77 -6.80 -18.77
N ARG A 273 9.65 -5.97 -18.20
CA ARG A 273 10.64 -6.41 -17.20
C ARG A 273 9.99 -6.90 -15.91
N ASN A 274 8.96 -6.21 -15.43
CA ASN A 274 8.22 -6.63 -14.25
C ASN A 274 7.46 -7.95 -14.50
N VAL A 275 6.83 -8.11 -15.67
CA VAL A 275 6.16 -9.34 -16.09
C VAL A 275 7.16 -10.50 -16.19
N GLN A 276 8.34 -10.27 -16.77
CA GLN A 276 9.41 -11.25 -16.84
C GLN A 276 9.90 -11.65 -15.44
N ALA A 277 10.10 -10.68 -14.54
CA ALA A 277 10.53 -10.93 -13.17
C ALA A 277 9.47 -11.69 -12.34
N ALA A 278 8.21 -11.56 -12.71
CA ALA A 278 7.12 -12.34 -12.14
C ALA A 278 6.94 -13.74 -12.80
N GLY A 279 7.73 -14.09 -13.81
CA GLY A 279 7.60 -15.38 -14.52
C GLY A 279 6.35 -15.51 -15.38
N LEU A 280 5.66 -14.38 -15.70
CA LEU A 280 4.35 -14.39 -16.35
C LEU A 280 4.38 -14.02 -17.84
N SER A 281 5.56 -14.07 -18.48
CA SER A 281 5.73 -13.68 -19.89
C SER A 281 4.91 -14.53 -20.88
N ALA A 282 4.54 -15.74 -20.52
CA ALA A 282 3.71 -16.61 -21.35
C ALA A 282 2.23 -16.24 -21.31
N SER A 283 1.76 -15.64 -20.19
CA SER A 283 0.34 -15.33 -19.96
C SER A 283 0.00 -13.87 -20.29
N ILE A 284 0.97 -12.94 -20.17
CA ILE A 284 0.75 -11.50 -20.29
C ILE A 284 1.41 -10.95 -21.56
N THR A 285 0.62 -10.34 -22.43
CA THR A 285 1.08 -9.60 -23.61
C THR A 285 1.13 -8.11 -23.31
N ILE A 286 2.31 -7.48 -23.52
CA ILE A 286 2.49 -6.03 -23.36
C ILE A 286 2.94 -5.41 -24.67
N GLU A 287 2.17 -4.45 -25.18
CA GLU A 287 2.47 -3.77 -26.45
C GLU A 287 2.40 -2.26 -26.32
N GLN A 288 3.18 -1.57 -27.17
CA GLN A 288 3.10 -0.12 -27.26
C GLN A 288 1.95 0.24 -28.21
N GLN A 289 0.89 0.83 -27.67
CA GLN A 289 -0.25 1.26 -28.46
C GLN A 289 -1.01 2.38 -27.75
N ASP A 290 -1.51 3.34 -28.52
CA ASP A 290 -2.46 4.34 -28.01
C ASP A 290 -3.84 3.68 -27.86
N PHE A 291 -4.51 3.89 -26.73
CA PHE A 291 -5.83 3.33 -26.50
C PHE A 291 -6.86 3.75 -27.54
N LYS A 292 -6.70 4.92 -28.17
CA LYS A 292 -7.59 5.36 -29.26
C LYS A 292 -7.60 4.39 -30.46
N ASP A 293 -6.50 3.67 -30.69
CA ASP A 293 -6.33 2.76 -31.85
C ASP A 293 -6.50 1.28 -31.45
N PHE A 294 -6.67 0.99 -30.16
CA PHE A 294 -6.80 -0.37 -29.65
C PHE A 294 -8.13 -1.03 -30.06
N LYS A 295 -8.03 -2.27 -30.51
CA LYS A 295 -9.17 -3.14 -30.81
C LYS A 295 -9.18 -4.29 -29.84
N GLN A 296 -10.36 -4.67 -29.37
CA GLN A 296 -10.53 -5.77 -28.45
C GLN A 296 -10.06 -7.08 -29.08
N PRO A 297 -9.16 -7.86 -28.42
CA PRO A 297 -8.61 -9.10 -28.98
C PRO A 297 -9.58 -10.28 -28.91
N SER A 298 -10.60 -10.24 -28.06
CA SER A 298 -11.56 -11.33 -27.83
C SER A 298 -12.98 -10.80 -27.63
N GLU A 299 -13.99 -11.67 -27.80
CA GLU A 299 -15.40 -11.28 -27.67
C GLU A 299 -15.78 -10.86 -26.25
N LYS A 300 -15.15 -11.50 -25.22
CA LYS A 300 -15.43 -11.23 -23.81
C LYS A 300 -14.16 -10.92 -23.06
N SER A 301 -14.16 -9.77 -22.42
CA SER A 301 -13.07 -9.31 -21.58
C SER A 301 -13.58 -8.44 -20.44
N ILE A 302 -12.76 -8.27 -19.43
CA ILE A 302 -12.93 -7.21 -18.45
C ILE A 302 -11.85 -6.15 -18.67
N ILE A 303 -12.22 -4.89 -18.62
CA ILE A 303 -11.28 -3.79 -18.68
C ILE A 303 -11.14 -3.21 -17.27
N VAL A 304 -9.92 -3.16 -16.75
CA VAL A 304 -9.61 -2.53 -15.48
C VAL A 304 -8.42 -1.61 -15.68
N THR A 305 -8.61 -0.32 -15.45
CA THR A 305 -7.55 0.64 -15.74
C THR A 305 -7.45 1.76 -14.72
N ASN A 306 -6.24 2.27 -14.58
CA ASN A 306 -5.88 3.38 -13.72
C ASN A 306 -5.26 4.51 -14.57
N PRO A 307 -6.07 5.30 -15.29
CA PRO A 307 -5.58 6.37 -16.15
C PRO A 307 -4.86 7.46 -15.37
N PRO A 308 -4.05 8.32 -16.02
CA PRO A 308 -3.44 9.46 -15.35
C PRO A 308 -4.50 10.43 -14.80
N TYR A 309 -4.24 11.02 -13.62
CA TYR A 309 -5.14 11.99 -12.97
C TYR A 309 -4.67 13.44 -13.11
N GLY A 310 -3.47 13.65 -13.70
CA GLY A 310 -2.85 14.98 -13.82
C GLY A 310 -2.16 15.48 -12.55
N GLU A 311 -1.97 14.64 -11.52
CA GLU A 311 -1.26 15.00 -10.29
C GLU A 311 0.25 14.78 -10.40
N ARG A 312 0.66 13.57 -10.78
CA ARG A 312 2.06 13.16 -10.86
C ARG A 312 2.53 12.99 -12.29
N ILE A 313 1.61 12.64 -13.17
CA ILE A 313 1.84 12.53 -14.62
C ILE A 313 1.09 13.66 -15.26
N SER A 314 1.82 14.64 -15.80
CA SER A 314 1.22 15.74 -16.56
C SER A 314 0.74 15.22 -17.92
N THR A 315 -0.56 15.23 -18.12
CA THR A 315 -1.17 14.91 -19.41
C THR A 315 -1.62 16.24 -20.04
N PRO A 316 -1.13 16.63 -21.22
CA PRO A 316 -1.45 17.93 -21.83
C PRO A 316 -2.95 18.15 -22.03
N ASP A 317 -3.70 17.08 -22.34
CA ASP A 317 -5.15 17.10 -22.46
C ASP A 317 -5.78 15.97 -21.63
N LEU A 318 -5.86 16.19 -20.32
CA LEU A 318 -6.41 15.22 -19.39
C LEU A 318 -7.89 14.94 -19.67
N LEU A 319 -8.69 15.98 -19.88
CA LEU A 319 -10.12 15.84 -20.12
C LEU A 319 -10.41 15.15 -21.46
N GLY A 320 -9.63 15.48 -22.51
CA GLY A 320 -9.68 14.80 -23.80
C GLY A 320 -9.35 13.31 -23.70
N THR A 321 -8.38 12.95 -22.83
CA THR A 321 -8.06 11.54 -22.54
C THR A 321 -9.27 10.78 -21.98
N TYR A 322 -9.99 11.33 -21.00
CA TYR A 322 -11.16 10.69 -20.41
C TYR A 322 -12.35 10.66 -21.38
N LYS A 323 -12.50 11.68 -22.22
CA LYS A 323 -13.49 11.65 -23.31
C LYS A 323 -13.19 10.54 -24.32
N MET A 324 -11.93 10.40 -24.73
CA MET A 324 -11.48 9.30 -25.60
C MET A 324 -11.73 7.94 -24.97
N ILE A 325 -11.44 7.75 -23.67
CA ILE A 325 -11.77 6.52 -22.94
C ILE A 325 -13.26 6.20 -23.09
N GLY A 326 -14.13 7.18 -22.81
CA GLY A 326 -15.59 6.99 -22.91
C GLY A 326 -16.06 6.59 -24.30
N GLU A 327 -15.54 7.26 -25.35
CA GLU A 327 -15.89 6.93 -26.75
C GLU A 327 -15.39 5.53 -27.15
N ARG A 328 -14.17 5.14 -26.73
CA ARG A 328 -13.64 3.79 -27.00
C ARG A 328 -14.48 2.72 -26.31
N LEU A 329 -14.75 2.88 -25.01
CA LEU A 329 -15.56 1.94 -24.23
C LEU A 329 -16.93 1.73 -24.88
N LYS A 330 -17.56 2.80 -25.35
CA LYS A 330 -18.90 2.76 -25.94
C LYS A 330 -18.96 2.06 -27.31
N HIS A 331 -17.93 2.26 -28.15
CA HIS A 331 -17.96 1.82 -29.54
C HIS A 331 -17.18 0.53 -29.80
N GLU A 332 -16.15 0.23 -29.04
CA GLU A 332 -15.27 -0.91 -29.31
C GLU A 332 -15.40 -2.05 -28.28
N PHE A 333 -15.99 -1.77 -27.11
CA PHE A 333 -16.06 -2.76 -26.03
C PHE A 333 -17.49 -3.13 -25.64
N THR A 334 -18.39 -3.12 -26.61
CA THR A 334 -19.79 -3.52 -26.41
C THR A 334 -19.89 -4.95 -25.86
N GLY A 335 -20.74 -5.18 -24.88
CA GLY A 335 -20.94 -6.49 -24.23
C GLY A 335 -19.97 -6.78 -23.06
N ASN A 336 -19.07 -5.86 -22.72
CA ASN A 336 -18.06 -6.01 -21.68
C ASN A 336 -18.28 -5.06 -20.51
N ASP A 337 -17.58 -5.33 -19.40
CA ASP A 337 -17.52 -4.47 -18.23
C ASP A 337 -16.19 -3.72 -18.21
N ALA A 338 -16.24 -2.41 -17.95
CA ALA A 338 -15.05 -1.59 -17.74
C ALA A 338 -15.06 -0.97 -16.34
N TRP A 339 -13.90 -0.98 -15.70
CA TRP A 339 -13.68 -0.40 -14.42
C TRP A 339 -12.56 0.64 -14.50
N VAL A 340 -12.84 1.85 -14.03
CA VAL A 340 -11.92 2.99 -14.10
C VAL A 340 -11.73 3.56 -12.71
N LEU A 341 -10.46 3.71 -12.28
CA LEU A 341 -10.09 4.41 -11.05
C LEU A 341 -9.75 5.86 -11.38
N SER A 342 -10.30 6.80 -10.63
CA SER A 342 -9.90 8.22 -10.66
C SER A 342 -10.36 8.92 -9.38
N TYR A 343 -9.75 10.06 -9.04
CA TYR A 343 -10.22 10.90 -7.94
C TYR A 343 -10.96 12.15 -8.40
N ARG A 344 -10.87 12.50 -9.70
CA ARG A 344 -11.46 13.71 -10.26
C ARG A 344 -12.84 13.46 -10.85
N GLU A 345 -13.87 14.11 -10.30
CA GLU A 345 -15.24 14.01 -10.81
C GLU A 345 -15.32 14.57 -12.24
N GLU A 346 -14.62 15.67 -12.54
CA GLU A 346 -14.59 16.27 -13.88
C GLU A 346 -14.03 15.34 -14.96
N CYS A 347 -13.10 14.44 -14.58
CA CYS A 347 -12.60 13.39 -15.47
C CYS A 347 -13.68 12.35 -15.78
N PHE A 348 -14.38 11.90 -14.75
CA PHE A 348 -15.48 10.96 -14.89
C PHE A 348 -16.64 11.52 -15.73
N ASP A 349 -16.92 12.81 -15.63
CA ASP A 349 -17.96 13.47 -16.41
C ASP A 349 -17.64 13.43 -17.92
N GLN A 350 -16.35 13.48 -18.30
CA GLN A 350 -15.93 13.39 -19.70
C GLN A 350 -16.10 11.97 -20.30
N ILE A 351 -16.11 10.92 -19.49
CA ILE A 351 -16.39 9.55 -19.99
C ILE A 351 -17.78 9.48 -20.67
N GLY A 352 -18.73 10.33 -20.23
CA GLY A 352 -20.05 10.42 -20.86
C GLY A 352 -20.91 9.16 -20.74
N LEU A 353 -20.52 8.20 -19.87
CA LEU A 353 -21.24 6.99 -19.55
C LEU A 353 -21.71 7.03 -18.09
N LYS A 354 -22.88 6.44 -17.83
CA LYS A 354 -23.41 6.35 -16.47
C LYS A 354 -22.82 5.12 -15.76
N PRO A 355 -22.10 5.28 -14.64
CA PRO A 355 -21.58 4.14 -13.91
C PRO A 355 -22.72 3.33 -13.26
N SER A 356 -22.59 2.00 -13.27
CA SER A 356 -23.49 1.08 -12.58
C SER A 356 -23.09 0.87 -11.12
N ILE A 357 -21.79 0.93 -10.81
CA ILE A 357 -21.23 0.81 -9.45
C ILE A 357 -20.20 1.91 -9.22
N LYS A 358 -20.15 2.44 -8.00
CA LYS A 358 -19.12 3.36 -7.51
C LYS A 358 -18.60 2.84 -6.19
N ILE A 359 -17.28 2.63 -6.07
CA ILE A 359 -16.62 2.15 -4.87
C ILE A 359 -15.57 3.18 -4.46
N PRO A 360 -15.64 3.75 -3.25
CA PRO A 360 -14.60 4.64 -2.76
C PRO A 360 -13.35 3.83 -2.39
N LEU A 361 -12.19 4.25 -2.89
CA LEU A 361 -10.88 3.66 -2.62
C LEU A 361 -9.85 4.77 -2.37
N TYR A 362 -8.72 4.42 -1.78
CA TYR A 362 -7.63 5.35 -1.51
C TYR A 362 -6.36 4.93 -2.26
N ASN A 363 -5.86 5.82 -3.13
CA ASN A 363 -4.57 5.65 -3.79
C ASN A 363 -3.53 6.60 -3.15
N GLY A 364 -2.81 6.10 -2.16
CA GLY A 364 -1.99 6.94 -1.28
C GLY A 364 -2.88 7.83 -0.41
N SER A 365 -2.72 9.15 -0.51
CA SER A 365 -3.56 10.16 0.15
C SER A 365 -4.79 10.56 -0.65
N LEU A 366 -4.89 10.16 -1.92
CA LEU A 366 -5.99 10.56 -2.80
C LEU A 366 -7.23 9.70 -2.56
N GLU A 367 -8.35 10.33 -2.27
CA GLU A 367 -9.66 9.69 -2.21
C GLU A 367 -10.19 9.52 -3.63
N CYS A 368 -10.17 8.28 -4.11
CA CYS A 368 -10.56 7.90 -5.47
C CYS A 368 -11.94 7.24 -5.48
N GLU A 369 -12.56 7.22 -6.63
CA GLU A 369 -13.70 6.35 -6.92
C GLU A 369 -13.29 5.32 -7.99
N PHE A 370 -13.64 4.07 -7.75
CA PHE A 370 -13.52 2.97 -8.69
C PHE A 370 -14.89 2.72 -9.29
N ARG A 371 -15.09 3.07 -10.58
CA ARG A 371 -16.40 3.09 -11.23
C ARG A 371 -16.52 1.99 -12.25
N LYS A 372 -17.63 1.23 -12.19
CA LYS A 372 -18.03 0.23 -13.18
C LYS A 372 -18.88 0.88 -14.26
N TYR A 373 -18.49 0.66 -15.50
CA TYR A 373 -19.29 0.95 -16.70
C TYR A 373 -19.62 -0.37 -17.39
N GLN A 374 -20.91 -0.63 -17.59
CA GLN A 374 -21.39 -1.79 -18.30
C GLN A 374 -21.78 -1.35 -19.71
N MET A 375 -21.07 -1.88 -20.69
CA MET A 375 -21.36 -1.62 -22.10
C MET A 375 -22.31 -2.68 -22.63
N PHE A 376 -23.39 -2.24 -23.22
CA PHE A 376 -24.40 -3.09 -23.86
C PHE A 376 -24.71 -2.59 -25.26
N ASP A 377 -25.11 -3.49 -26.12
CA ASP A 377 -25.53 -3.14 -27.47
C ASP A 377 -26.93 -2.49 -27.44
N GLY A 378 -27.07 -1.33 -28.07
CA GLY A 378 -28.35 -0.64 -28.21
C GLY A 378 -28.69 0.35 -27.08
N LYS A 379 -29.99 0.77 -27.08
CA LYS A 379 -30.49 1.76 -26.11
C LYS A 379 -30.81 1.09 -24.76
N MET A 380 -30.51 1.76 -23.64
CA MET A 380 -30.86 1.33 -22.28
C MET A 380 -32.30 0.79 -22.14
N LYS A 381 -33.21 1.28 -22.97
CA LYS A 381 -34.63 0.88 -22.98
C LYS A 381 -34.84 -0.54 -23.51
N VAL A 382 -34.00 -0.98 -24.44
CA VAL A 382 -34.03 -2.34 -25.03
C VAL A 382 -33.42 -3.33 -24.05
N PHE A 383 -32.27 -3.00 -23.46
CA PHE A 383 -31.63 -3.80 -22.44
C PHE A 383 -32.55 -4.09 -21.23
N ARG A 384 -33.36 -3.10 -20.82
CA ARG A 384 -34.38 -3.31 -19.77
C ARG A 384 -35.53 -4.21 -20.21
N SER A 385 -35.91 -4.18 -21.48
CA SER A 385 -36.99 -5.03 -22.01
C SER A 385 -36.58 -6.50 -22.18
N GLU A 386 -35.25 -6.76 -22.27
CA GLU A 386 -34.65 -8.08 -22.39
C GLU A 386 -34.26 -8.72 -21.06
N GLY A 387 -34.66 -8.14 -19.92
CA GLY A 387 -34.45 -8.69 -18.59
C GLY A 387 -33.18 -8.19 -17.86
N GLY A 388 -32.45 -7.25 -18.44
CA GLY A 388 -31.31 -6.60 -17.79
C GLY A 388 -31.75 -5.85 -16.52
N GLN A 389 -31.26 -6.28 -15.35
CA GLN A 389 -31.63 -5.69 -14.08
C GLN A 389 -30.90 -4.36 -13.86
N VAL A 390 -31.64 -3.29 -14.00
CA VAL A 390 -31.25 -2.00 -13.42
C VAL A 390 -31.82 -1.93 -12.02
N LYS A 391 -31.02 -1.53 -11.03
CA LYS A 391 -31.47 -1.32 -9.64
C LYS A 391 -32.83 -0.65 -9.58
N SER A 392 -33.73 -1.15 -8.75
CA SER A 392 -35.06 -0.59 -8.56
C SER A 392 -34.97 0.86 -8.11
N ASP A 393 -36.01 1.66 -8.36
CA ASP A 393 -36.01 3.06 -7.92
C ASP A 393 -36.00 3.18 -6.38
N GLU A 394 -36.39 2.13 -5.69
CA GLU A 394 -36.31 1.99 -4.24
C GLU A 394 -34.88 1.74 -3.74
N GLU A 395 -34.09 0.88 -4.42
CA GLU A 395 -32.66 0.70 -4.15
C GLU A 395 -31.85 1.97 -4.45
N LYS A 396 -32.24 2.72 -5.49
CA LYS A 396 -31.65 4.03 -5.79
C LYS A 396 -31.94 5.06 -4.71
N ARG A 397 -33.19 5.08 -4.16
CA ARG A 397 -33.56 5.97 -3.04
C ARG A 397 -32.79 5.60 -1.77
N GLN A 398 -32.74 4.32 -1.41
CA GLN A 398 -32.00 3.85 -0.24
C GLN A 398 -30.48 4.10 -0.35
N MET A 399 -29.90 3.94 -1.56
CA MET A 399 -28.50 4.32 -1.78
C MET A 399 -28.27 5.83 -1.74
N ALA A 400 -29.19 6.62 -2.31
CA ALA A 400 -29.10 8.08 -2.24
C ALA A 400 -29.23 8.59 -0.81
N GLU A 401 -30.07 7.96 0.00
CA GLU A 401 -30.28 8.27 1.41
C GLU A 401 -29.05 7.87 2.23
N LYS A 402 -28.51 6.67 2.04
CA LYS A 402 -27.23 6.25 2.65
C LYS A 402 -26.06 7.16 2.23
N HIS A 403 -26.04 7.59 0.98
CA HIS A 403 -25.01 8.51 0.46
C HIS A 403 -25.14 9.92 1.06
N ARG A 404 -26.39 10.38 1.25
CA ARG A 404 -26.69 11.68 1.87
C ARG A 404 -26.31 11.70 3.36
N PHE A 405 -26.61 10.62 4.09
CA PHE A 405 -26.18 10.45 5.49
C PHE A 405 -24.67 10.32 5.61
N LYS A 406 -24.00 9.58 4.72
CA LYS A 406 -22.56 9.44 4.69
C LYS A 406 -21.87 10.79 4.37
N LYS A 407 -22.37 11.51 3.35
CA LYS A 407 -21.84 12.81 2.94
C LYS A 407 -22.00 13.87 4.03
N HIS A 408 -23.08 13.81 4.81
CA HIS A 408 -23.32 14.73 5.93
C HIS A 408 -22.39 14.42 7.12
N ARG A 409 -22.15 13.14 7.40
CA ARG A 409 -21.21 12.70 8.44
C ARG A 409 -19.77 13.03 8.06
N ASP A 410 -19.38 12.75 6.80
CA ASP A 410 -18.02 13.03 6.29
C ASP A 410 -17.77 14.54 6.18
N PHE A 411 -18.81 15.34 5.86
CA PHE A 411 -18.73 16.81 5.88
C PHE A 411 -18.57 17.36 7.29
N LYS A 412 -19.28 16.82 8.26
CA LYS A 412 -19.16 17.21 9.67
C LYS A 412 -17.76 16.86 10.21
N GLN A 413 -17.26 15.69 9.88
CA GLN A 413 -15.91 15.24 10.26
C GLN A 413 -14.81 16.10 9.60
N ARG A 414 -14.99 16.54 8.33
CA ARG A 414 -14.05 17.47 7.67
C ARG A 414 -14.07 18.88 8.25
N LEU A 415 -15.22 19.35 8.71
CA LEU A 415 -15.33 20.63 9.42
C LEU A 415 -14.61 20.56 10.77
N GLU A 416 -14.81 19.47 11.51
CA GLU A 416 -14.12 19.23 12.78
C GLU A 416 -12.57 19.13 12.55
N GLU A 417 -12.11 18.43 11.50
CA GLU A 417 -10.70 18.33 11.12
C GLU A 417 -10.12 19.67 10.61
N GLN A 418 -10.92 20.53 9.97
CA GLN A 418 -10.51 21.88 9.55
C GLN A 418 -10.42 22.85 10.74
N GLU A 419 -11.39 22.83 11.64
CA GLU A 419 -11.37 23.61 12.88
C GLU A 419 -10.17 23.21 13.76
N GLU A 420 -9.87 21.89 13.88
CA GLU A 420 -8.70 21.40 14.61
C GLU A 420 -7.36 21.83 13.96
N ASN A 421 -7.27 21.86 12.61
CA ASN A 421 -6.09 22.32 11.90
C ASN A 421 -5.90 23.85 12.00
N GLU A 422 -6.98 24.64 11.93
CA GLU A 422 -6.92 26.09 12.13
C GLU A 422 -6.53 26.43 13.57
N ASP A 423 -7.05 25.69 14.58
CA ASP A 423 -6.63 25.84 15.97
C ASP A 423 -5.17 25.40 16.20
N ALA A 424 -4.68 24.39 15.50
CA ALA A 424 -3.27 23.97 15.54
C ALA A 424 -2.34 25.02 14.92
N ASP A 425 -2.74 25.64 13.82
CA ASP A 425 -2.00 26.73 13.18
C ASP A 425 -1.98 28.00 14.05
N ILE A 426 -3.10 28.34 14.69
CA ILE A 426 -3.17 29.48 15.63
C ILE A 426 -2.29 29.22 16.85
N ARG A 427 -2.27 28.00 17.40
CA ARG A 427 -1.40 27.62 18.52
C ARG A 427 0.09 27.60 18.13
N SER A 428 0.43 27.16 16.94
CA SER A 428 1.80 27.20 16.42
C SER A 428 2.29 28.64 16.24
N PHE A 429 1.41 29.55 15.77
CA PHE A 429 1.70 30.96 15.61
C PHE A 429 1.87 31.71 16.94
N THR A 430 1.10 31.33 17.96
CA THR A 430 1.25 31.86 19.33
C THR A 430 2.50 31.33 20.02
N PHE A 431 2.90 30.08 19.79
CA PHE A 431 4.10 29.49 20.38
C PHE A 431 5.36 30.15 19.79
N HIS A 432 5.43 30.39 18.48
CA HIS A 432 6.54 31.11 17.85
C HIS A 432 6.64 32.59 18.30
N ARG A 433 5.53 33.20 18.66
CA ARG A 433 5.53 34.58 19.17
C ARG A 433 6.03 34.66 20.62
N HIS A 434 5.83 33.62 21.42
CA HIS A 434 6.33 33.56 22.80
C HIS A 434 7.85 33.32 22.84
N ASP A 435 8.38 32.44 22.00
CA ASP A 435 9.83 32.15 21.94
C ASP A 435 10.64 33.35 21.44
N VAL A 436 10.09 34.14 20.52
CA VAL A 436 10.73 35.37 20.01
C VAL A 436 10.74 36.48 21.08
N PHE A 437 9.83 36.46 22.06
CA PHE A 437 9.77 37.46 23.14
C PHE A 437 10.71 37.10 24.31
N GLU A 438 10.97 35.82 24.61
CA GLU A 438 11.93 35.42 25.65
C GLU A 438 13.38 35.60 25.22
N GLU A 439 13.75 35.35 23.97
CA GLU A 439 15.13 35.61 23.49
C GLU A 439 15.52 37.10 23.47
N ARG A 440 14.55 38.02 23.55
CA ARG A 440 14.83 39.47 23.60
C ARG A 440 15.10 40.03 25.00
N LYS A 441 14.89 39.28 26.09
CA LYS A 441 15.09 39.75 27.46
C LYS A 441 16.52 39.62 27.97
N ASP A 442 17.39 38.89 27.32
CA ASP A 442 18.77 38.62 27.81
C ASP A 442 19.87 39.42 27.10
N ARG A 443 19.57 40.44 26.31
CA ARG A 443 20.59 41.32 25.74
C ARG A 443 20.71 42.62 26.53
N ARG A 444 21.70 42.70 27.42
CA ARG A 444 22.17 43.96 28.02
C ARG A 444 22.68 44.94 26.97
N PRO A 445 22.46 46.25 27.15
CA PRO A 445 22.88 47.28 26.18
C PRO A 445 24.40 47.43 26.17
N ARG A 446 25.01 47.40 25.01
CA ARG A 446 26.37 47.87 24.74
C ARG A 446 26.33 49.33 24.30
N GLU A 447 27.15 50.13 24.95
CA GLU A 447 27.37 51.55 24.73
C GLU A 447 27.90 51.86 23.32
N PRO A 448 27.70 53.11 22.79
CA PRO A 448 28.04 53.51 21.45
C PRO A 448 29.52 53.83 21.28
N ARG A 449 30.14 53.33 20.22
CA ARG A 449 31.42 53.81 19.73
C ARG A 449 31.24 54.56 18.38
N GLU A 450 31.90 55.70 18.37
CA GLU A 450 31.89 56.77 17.42
C GLU A 450 32.32 56.40 15.98
N SER A 451 31.84 57.21 15.11
CA SER A 451 32.08 57.31 13.68
C SER A 451 33.53 57.52 13.24
N ARG A 452 33.92 56.95 12.10
CA ARG A 452 34.75 57.60 11.09
C ARG A 452 34.80 56.82 9.78
N GLY A 453 34.35 57.47 8.71
CA GLY A 453 35.15 57.71 7.51
C GLY A 453 34.96 56.76 6.33
N SER A 454 34.12 57.21 5.44
CA SER A 454 34.17 57.21 3.95
C SER A 454 35.27 56.43 3.20
N ARG A 455 34.92 55.67 2.21
CA ARG A 455 35.22 55.83 0.78
C ARG A 455 34.79 54.61 -0.04
N GLY A 456 34.13 54.86 -1.13
CA GLY A 456 33.61 53.89 -2.09
C GLY A 456 34.67 53.46 -3.16
N PRO A 457 34.25 53.12 -4.40
CA PRO A 457 34.09 51.70 -4.78
C PRO A 457 35.13 51.29 -5.83
N LYS A 458 35.25 49.99 -6.17
CA LYS A 458 35.71 49.52 -7.50
C LYS A 458 35.59 48.00 -7.67
N ASP A 459 34.82 47.62 -8.61
CA ASP A 459 35.04 46.74 -9.77
C ASP A 459 35.84 45.45 -9.67
N ALA A 460 35.21 44.44 -10.21
CA ALA A 460 35.64 43.54 -11.27
C ALA A 460 36.17 42.12 -10.98
N ARG A 461 35.47 41.20 -11.56
CA ARG A 461 35.95 40.13 -12.46
C ARG A 461 36.48 38.81 -11.91
N PHE A 462 35.75 37.75 -12.41
CA PHE A 462 36.23 36.48 -12.99
C PHE A 462 37.17 35.56 -12.17
N SER A 463 36.72 34.31 -11.92
CA SER A 463 37.15 33.13 -12.70
C SER A 463 36.78 31.80 -11.99
N LYS A 464 36.22 30.88 -12.76
CA LYS A 464 36.39 29.40 -12.56
C LYS A 464 37.78 29.06 -13.13
N PRO A 465 38.34 27.83 -12.94
CA PRO A 465 37.82 26.53 -12.56
C PRO A 465 38.80 25.68 -11.70
N GLY A 466 38.37 24.48 -11.29
CA GLY A 466 39.30 23.49 -10.74
C GLY A 466 38.71 22.11 -10.55
N LYS A 467 38.97 21.19 -11.48
CA LYS A 467 38.75 19.73 -11.41
C LYS A 467 39.77 19.07 -10.48
N SER A 468 39.37 18.04 -9.74
CA SER A 468 40.17 16.85 -9.44
C SER A 468 39.25 15.75 -8.92
N ARG A 469 38.98 14.75 -9.63
CA ARG A 469 39.49 13.42 -9.85
C ARG A 469 39.98 12.74 -8.56
N PHE A 470 39.20 11.77 -8.06
CA PHE A 470 39.74 10.57 -7.42
C PHE A 470 38.82 9.39 -7.69
N GLU A 471 39.33 8.49 -8.55
CA GLU A 471 38.88 7.11 -8.71
C GLU A 471 39.31 6.31 -7.46
N ARG A 472 38.47 5.42 -6.97
CA ARG A 472 38.89 4.15 -6.41
C ARG A 472 37.86 3.05 -6.66
N ASN A 473 38.30 2.10 -7.45
CA ASN A 473 37.79 0.74 -7.59
C ASN A 473 37.54 0.07 -6.21
N ASP A 474 36.45 -0.63 -6.09
CA ASP A 474 36.48 -1.93 -5.44
C ASP A 474 35.42 -2.86 -6.06
N LYS A 475 35.97 -3.86 -6.77
CA LYS A 475 35.28 -5.04 -7.26
C LYS A 475 35.09 -5.98 -6.06
N ARG A 476 33.87 -6.36 -5.74
CA ARG A 476 33.60 -7.62 -5.04
C ARG A 476 32.52 -8.42 -5.77
N ASN A 477 33.00 -9.48 -6.38
CA ASN A 477 32.24 -10.63 -6.83
C ASN A 477 31.33 -11.16 -5.74
N PHE A 478 30.06 -11.37 -6.07
CA PHE A 478 29.22 -12.37 -5.41
C PHE A 478 28.70 -13.34 -6.47
N GLY A 479 29.04 -14.58 -6.20
CA GLY A 479 28.92 -15.69 -7.10
C GLY A 479 27.47 -16.15 -7.35
N LYS A 480 27.37 -16.69 -8.53
CA LYS A 480 26.31 -17.51 -9.08
C LYS A 480 26.00 -18.72 -8.18
N LYS A 481 24.71 -18.98 -8.01
CA LYS A 481 24.04 -20.29 -7.84
C LYS A 481 22.54 -19.95 -7.82
N ARG A 482 21.64 -20.49 -8.63
CA ARG A 482 21.46 -21.82 -9.23
C ARG A 482 20.67 -21.69 -10.54
N ASN A 483 21.22 -22.08 -11.66
CA ASN A 483 20.46 -22.60 -12.78
C ASN A 483 20.53 -24.12 -12.66
N ARG A 484 19.40 -24.79 -12.64
CA ARG A 484 19.26 -26.21 -12.90
C ARG A 484 18.31 -26.35 -14.08
N PHE A 485 18.86 -26.46 -15.23
CA PHE A 485 18.35 -27.18 -16.39
C PHE A 485 19.48 -27.99 -16.89
N ASP A 486 19.51 -29.25 -16.55
CA ASP A 486 20.31 -30.27 -17.24
C ASP A 486 19.40 -30.92 -18.25
N ASN A 487 19.74 -30.73 -19.52
CA ASN A 487 19.34 -31.61 -20.60
C ASN A 487 20.21 -32.87 -20.46
N ASP A 488 19.58 -34.02 -20.39
CA ASP A 488 20.17 -35.30 -20.75
C ASP A 488 19.42 -35.83 -21.96
N ASP A 489 20.03 -35.63 -23.13
CA ASP A 489 19.88 -36.50 -24.29
C ASP A 489 21.06 -37.48 -24.25
N GLU A 490 20.79 -38.72 -24.62
CA GLU A 490 21.62 -39.83 -25.06
C GLU A 490 21.53 -41.10 -24.15
N ASP A 491 20.75 -42.05 -24.54
CA ASP A 491 20.85 -43.38 -25.15
C ASP A 491 19.52 -44.15 -25.00
#